data_7c90557741081a7d6bb7316286b0c994
#
_entry.id   7c90557741081a7d6bb7316286b0c994
#
_cell.length_a   1.000
_cell.length_b   1.000
_cell.length_c   1.000
_cell.angle_alpha   90.00
_cell.angle_beta   90.00
_cell.angle_gamma   90.00
#
_symmetry.space_group_name_H-M   'P 1'
#
loop_
_entity.id
_entity.type
_entity.pdbx_description
1 polymer ?
#
loop_
_entity_poly.entity_id
_entity_poly.type
_entity_poly.pdbx_seq_one_letter_code
_entity_poly.pdbx_strand_id
1 'polypeptide(L)'
;IEKENQRQRRKAQLRQLAHTSSRLIDLSKNQYQTELQLSINNEKYDLTPFIYLQGDEINVEYKVGNEKKYVVKNITDFIDRINHQENYKYGKALEFVHSEKNFTENALKQIDFMKKAIFFRSQDIEDYNYYYEPIKRNIPIDKRLLDELYEINKDNLSFGEIEPDLHLYINKEEDFYVIRVSINQQMYIGNKHGYRYEMNNGKFYMERIILDEEGNIARFLESIIENEGQLIVLEEQYHDFYKYVLLPILSYFEVFDQSQEEIPTYDEIKIYGDIDDNQIIYFQPVYVDENQNRVYGFNKQLMTTYQQDLVEKYIEKYATSIDTEKHRAYLDTNSQTTYEFIFEGLDYLKQYGDVYVSDALKRIGKKISYNLHVGVSIENDLLKFDISSHEIPKKELQEVLNQYRRKKKFYRLKNGELLYLESPDLKELSQFMDDYHIDVKDIDDGEFSMNKQ
;
A
#
# COMPACT_ATOMS: atom_id res chain seq x y z
N ILE A 1 5.90 74.24 -27.42
CA ILE A 1 5.07 73.16 -27.97
C ILE A 1 5.70 71.79 -27.72
N GLU A 2 6.97 71.60 -28.00
CA GLU A 2 7.64 70.27 -27.88
C GLU A 2 7.79 69.80 -26.40
N LYS A 3 8.12 70.69 -25.48
CA LYS A 3 8.15 70.42 -24.03
C LYS A 3 6.79 70.06 -23.43
N GLU A 4 5.73 70.69 -23.97
CA GLU A 4 4.37 70.41 -23.53
C GLU A 4 3.87 69.04 -24.04
N ASN A 5 4.24 68.66 -25.26
CA ASN A 5 3.95 67.35 -25.84
C ASN A 5 4.70 66.21 -25.11
N GLN A 6 5.94 66.46 -24.76
CA GLN A 6 6.71 65.49 -23.92
C GLN A 6 6.06 65.33 -22.54
N ARG A 7 5.64 66.43 -21.90
CA ARG A 7 4.94 66.38 -20.62
C ARG A 7 3.59 65.65 -20.69
N GLN A 8 2.86 65.81 -21.75
CA GLN A 8 1.60 65.10 -22.00
C GLN A 8 1.84 63.60 -22.23
N ARG A 9 2.81 63.22 -23.03
CA ARG A 9 3.19 61.80 -23.24
C ARG A 9 3.62 61.12 -21.94
N ARG A 10 4.48 61.79 -21.16
CA ARG A 10 4.89 61.29 -19.86
C ARG A 10 3.72 61.13 -18.88
N LYS A 11 2.77 62.08 -18.91
CA LYS A 11 1.57 62.03 -18.07
C LYS A 11 0.61 60.88 -18.49
N ALA A 12 0.53 60.58 -19.78
CA ALA A 12 -0.22 59.44 -20.30
C ALA A 12 0.42 58.08 -19.88
N GLN A 13 1.72 57.95 -19.99
CA GLN A 13 2.45 56.78 -19.51
C GLN A 13 2.30 56.55 -18.00
N LEU A 14 2.41 57.62 -17.21
CA LEU A 14 2.21 57.58 -15.76
C LEU A 14 0.78 57.18 -15.39
N ARG A 15 -0.24 57.61 -16.16
CA ARG A 15 -1.61 57.19 -15.97
C ARG A 15 -1.83 55.70 -16.28
N GLN A 16 -1.14 55.19 -17.30
CA GLN A 16 -1.21 53.77 -17.66
C GLN A 16 -0.55 52.88 -16.58
N LEU A 17 0.57 53.30 -15.99
CA LEU A 17 1.18 52.65 -14.85
C LEU A 17 0.32 52.77 -13.59
N ALA A 18 -0.32 53.93 -13.38
CA ALA A 18 -1.26 54.12 -12.27
C ALA A 18 -2.53 53.21 -12.39
N HIS A 19 -2.92 52.83 -13.58
CA HIS A 19 -4.04 51.86 -13.75
C HIS A 19 -3.68 50.47 -13.19
N THR A 20 -2.44 50.01 -13.41
CA THR A 20 -1.94 48.76 -12.80
C THR A 20 -1.90 48.85 -11.28
N SER A 21 -1.43 49.98 -10.73
CA SER A 21 -1.42 50.21 -9.28
C SER A 21 -2.84 50.27 -8.68
N SER A 22 -3.80 50.91 -9.39
CA SER A 22 -5.21 50.93 -8.97
C SER A 22 -5.80 49.54 -8.90
N ARG A 23 -5.50 48.70 -9.92
CA ARG A 23 -5.96 47.30 -9.91
C ARG A 23 -5.38 46.49 -8.75
N LEU A 24 -4.09 46.68 -8.44
CA LEU A 24 -3.46 46.06 -7.28
C LEU A 24 -4.08 46.54 -5.96
N ILE A 25 -4.38 47.85 -5.87
CA ILE A 25 -5.05 48.42 -4.67
C ILE A 25 -6.44 47.81 -4.48
N ASP A 26 -7.21 47.68 -5.57
CA ASP A 26 -8.57 47.09 -5.50
C ASP A 26 -8.52 45.61 -5.10
N LEU A 27 -7.59 44.83 -5.66
CA LEU A 27 -7.36 43.44 -5.27
C LEU A 27 -6.96 43.33 -3.80
N SER A 28 -6.01 44.14 -3.34
CA SER A 28 -5.54 44.14 -1.94
C SER A 28 -6.63 44.63 -0.96
N LYS A 29 -7.46 45.60 -1.36
CA LYS A 29 -8.61 46.04 -0.54
C LYS A 29 -9.65 44.95 -0.41
N ASN A 30 -9.96 44.24 -1.48
CA ASN A 30 -10.89 43.12 -1.47
C ASN A 30 -10.37 42.00 -0.57
N GLN A 31 -9.08 41.65 -0.69
CA GLN A 31 -8.46 40.65 0.18
C GLN A 31 -8.49 41.08 1.65
N TYR A 32 -8.12 42.32 1.97
CA TYR A 32 -8.18 42.84 3.33
C TYR A 32 -9.61 42.86 3.90
N GLN A 33 -10.59 43.26 3.11
CA GLN A 33 -12.00 43.23 3.54
C GLN A 33 -12.48 41.82 3.78
N THR A 34 -12.06 40.86 2.94
CA THR A 34 -12.35 39.43 3.10
C THR A 34 -11.73 38.88 4.39
N GLU A 35 -10.46 39.19 4.65
CA GLU A 35 -9.77 38.79 5.87
C GLU A 35 -10.41 39.42 7.14
N LEU A 36 -10.83 40.67 7.03
CA LEU A 36 -11.51 41.36 8.14
C LEU A 36 -12.88 40.70 8.42
N GLN A 37 -13.65 40.38 7.39
CA GLN A 37 -14.92 39.69 7.53
C GLN A 37 -14.74 38.28 8.10
N LEU A 38 -13.73 37.55 7.68
CA LEU A 38 -13.37 36.23 8.21
C LEU A 38 -12.97 36.32 9.71
N SER A 39 -12.32 37.41 10.12
CA SER A 39 -11.89 37.62 11.51
C SER A 39 -13.00 38.04 12.43
N ILE A 40 -14.01 38.73 11.93
CA ILE A 40 -15.18 39.21 12.70
C ILE A 40 -16.27 38.15 12.81
N ASN A 41 -16.43 37.32 11.80
CA ASN A 41 -17.51 36.33 11.71
C ASN A 41 -16.97 34.93 12.03
N ASN A 42 -17.07 34.52 13.30
CA ASN A 42 -16.71 33.17 13.76
C ASN A 42 -17.82 32.13 13.49
N GLU A 43 -18.81 32.46 12.69
CA GLU A 43 -19.95 31.60 12.44
C GLU A 43 -19.54 30.53 11.38
N LYS A 44 -19.80 29.28 11.73
CA LYS A 44 -19.57 28.15 10.82
C LYS A 44 -20.87 27.68 10.22
N TYR A 45 -20.88 27.47 8.93
CA TYR A 45 -22.05 27.04 8.18
C TYR A 45 -21.97 25.56 7.83
N ASP A 46 -23.12 24.90 7.87
CA ASP A 46 -23.23 23.48 7.53
C ASP A 46 -23.68 23.28 6.09
N LEU A 47 -23.29 22.12 5.53
CA LEU A 47 -23.77 21.60 4.25
C LEU A 47 -24.59 20.35 4.50
N THR A 48 -25.85 20.40 4.17
CA THR A 48 -26.76 19.27 4.34
C THR A 48 -27.00 18.63 2.99
N PRO A 49 -26.55 17.37 2.78
CA PRO A 49 -26.88 16.61 1.59
C PRO A 49 -28.36 16.24 1.58
N PHE A 50 -28.95 16.24 0.41
CA PHE A 50 -30.26 15.67 0.14
C PHE A 50 -30.08 14.62 -0.96
N ILE A 51 -30.17 13.35 -0.58
CA ILE A 51 -29.93 12.19 -1.44
C ILE A 51 -31.28 11.66 -1.90
N TYR A 52 -31.42 11.40 -3.18
CA TYR A 52 -32.67 10.92 -3.77
C TYR A 52 -32.41 10.07 -5.03
N LEU A 53 -33.42 9.31 -5.43
CA LEU A 53 -33.40 8.53 -6.66
C LEU A 53 -34.09 9.30 -7.79
N GLN A 54 -33.48 9.26 -8.96
CA GLN A 54 -34.07 9.70 -10.21
C GLN A 54 -34.00 8.54 -11.21
N GLY A 55 -35.11 7.81 -11.34
CA GLY A 55 -35.06 6.46 -11.92
C GLY A 55 -34.25 5.55 -11.04
N ASP A 56 -33.24 4.86 -11.60
CA ASP A 56 -32.32 3.99 -10.87
C ASP A 56 -31.00 4.70 -10.45
N GLU A 57 -30.89 6.00 -10.72
CA GLU A 57 -29.68 6.77 -10.41
C GLU A 57 -29.81 7.47 -9.07
N ILE A 58 -28.76 7.35 -8.23
CA ILE A 58 -28.61 8.11 -7.00
C ILE A 58 -28.12 9.52 -7.37
N ASN A 59 -28.78 10.53 -6.82
CA ASN A 59 -28.40 11.92 -6.98
C ASN A 59 -28.27 12.62 -5.64
N VAL A 60 -27.34 13.56 -5.52
CA VAL A 60 -27.13 14.35 -4.30
C VAL A 60 -27.24 15.83 -4.60
N GLU A 61 -28.12 16.52 -3.89
CA GLU A 61 -28.24 17.99 -3.84
C GLU A 61 -27.76 18.48 -2.47
N TYR A 62 -27.41 19.76 -2.41
CA TYR A 62 -26.95 20.37 -1.16
C TYR A 62 -27.70 21.63 -0.79
N LYS A 63 -27.85 21.79 0.53
CA LYS A 63 -28.31 23.04 1.14
C LYS A 63 -27.24 23.57 2.09
N VAL A 64 -26.93 24.86 2.02
CA VAL A 64 -25.97 25.57 2.87
C VAL A 64 -26.67 26.46 3.87
N GLY A 65 -26.17 26.54 5.07
CA GLY A 65 -26.67 27.41 6.16
C GLY A 65 -26.93 26.64 7.44
N ASN A 66 -27.27 27.37 8.50
CA ASN A 66 -27.55 26.82 9.84
C ASN A 66 -29.08 26.67 10.06
N GLU A 67 -29.74 27.61 10.72
CA GLU A 67 -31.19 27.54 10.97
C GLU A 67 -31.97 27.61 9.66
N LYS A 68 -31.61 28.53 8.77
CA LYS A 68 -32.20 28.65 7.43
C LYS A 68 -31.23 28.15 6.37
N LYS A 69 -31.66 27.11 5.65
CA LYS A 69 -30.83 26.43 4.63
C LYS A 69 -31.24 26.84 3.23
N TYR A 70 -30.29 27.13 2.37
CA TYR A 70 -30.45 27.57 1.00
C TYR A 70 -29.87 26.53 0.04
N VAL A 71 -30.57 26.26 -1.07
CA VAL A 71 -30.13 25.30 -2.09
C VAL A 71 -28.89 25.83 -2.80
N VAL A 72 -27.88 25.00 -2.92
CA VAL A 72 -26.71 25.21 -3.80
C VAL A 72 -27.14 24.93 -5.23
N LYS A 73 -27.32 25.99 -6.02
CA LYS A 73 -27.88 25.89 -7.39
C LYS A 73 -26.86 25.45 -8.43
N ASN A 74 -25.59 25.64 -8.17
CA ASN A 74 -24.47 25.28 -9.03
C ASN A 74 -23.31 24.86 -8.15
N ILE A 75 -22.96 23.58 -8.20
CA ILE A 75 -21.92 22.96 -7.37
C ILE A 75 -20.54 23.43 -7.83
N THR A 76 -20.31 23.48 -9.13
CA THR A 76 -19.04 23.98 -9.67
C THR A 76 -18.76 25.41 -9.23
N ASP A 77 -19.74 26.32 -9.41
CA ASP A 77 -19.60 27.74 -8.96
C ASP A 77 -19.41 27.82 -7.42
N PHE A 78 -20.06 26.93 -6.66
CA PHE A 78 -19.92 26.89 -5.20
C PHE A 78 -18.48 26.55 -4.80
N ILE A 79 -17.87 25.57 -5.43
CA ILE A 79 -16.47 25.20 -5.19
C ILE A 79 -15.52 26.31 -5.67
N ASP A 80 -15.80 26.93 -6.80
CA ASP A 80 -15.01 28.06 -7.32
C ASP A 80 -15.00 29.24 -6.34
N ARG A 81 -16.17 29.55 -5.73
CA ARG A 81 -16.24 30.58 -4.67
C ARG A 81 -15.40 30.24 -3.44
N ILE A 82 -15.32 28.96 -3.05
CA ILE A 82 -14.48 28.52 -1.94
C ILE A 82 -13.00 28.70 -2.31
N ASN A 83 -12.61 28.32 -3.52
CA ASN A 83 -11.24 28.44 -4.00
C ASN A 83 -10.77 29.91 -4.08
N HIS A 84 -11.68 30.81 -4.41
CA HIS A 84 -11.40 32.25 -4.54
C HIS A 84 -11.77 33.08 -3.28
N GLN A 85 -12.31 32.44 -2.24
CA GLN A 85 -12.77 33.09 -1.01
C GLN A 85 -13.78 34.24 -1.27
N GLU A 86 -14.75 33.98 -2.14
CA GLU A 86 -15.72 34.99 -2.57
C GLU A 86 -16.83 35.15 -1.53
N ASN A 87 -17.25 36.42 -1.31
CA ASN A 87 -18.46 36.72 -0.55
C ASN A 87 -19.69 36.47 -1.45
N TYR A 88 -20.66 35.70 -0.95
CA TYR A 88 -21.88 35.39 -1.72
C TYR A 88 -23.14 35.47 -0.87
N LYS A 89 -24.21 35.98 -1.47
CA LYS A 89 -25.49 36.19 -0.83
C LYS A 89 -26.54 35.19 -1.27
N TYR A 90 -27.07 34.44 -0.32
CA TYR A 90 -28.17 33.51 -0.49
C TYR A 90 -29.49 34.16 -0.09
N GLY A 91 -30.28 34.62 -1.02
CA GLY A 91 -31.54 35.27 -0.76
C GLY A 91 -31.38 36.54 0.09
N LYS A 92 -32.27 36.72 1.10
CA LYS A 92 -32.27 37.95 1.91
C LYS A 92 -31.53 37.85 3.25
N ALA A 93 -31.27 36.63 3.72
CA ALA A 93 -30.89 36.42 5.13
C ALA A 93 -29.52 35.73 5.33
N LEU A 94 -28.88 35.20 4.29
CA LEU A 94 -27.58 34.55 4.41
C LEU A 94 -26.58 35.17 3.44
N GLU A 95 -25.51 35.73 3.99
CA GLU A 95 -24.39 36.28 3.21
C GLU A 95 -23.09 36.01 3.97
N PHE A 96 -22.12 35.38 3.35
CA PHE A 96 -20.84 35.06 3.97
C PHE A 96 -19.76 34.85 2.95
N VAL A 97 -18.50 34.91 3.40
CA VAL A 97 -17.32 34.58 2.61
C VAL A 97 -17.16 33.07 2.54
N HIS A 98 -17.08 32.51 1.33
CA HIS A 98 -16.84 31.10 1.09
C HIS A 98 -15.38 30.75 1.34
N SER A 99 -15.04 30.46 2.59
CA SER A 99 -13.73 30.00 3.02
C SER A 99 -13.89 28.72 3.83
N GLU A 100 -12.96 27.78 3.71
CA GLU A 100 -13.00 26.52 4.47
C GLU A 100 -13.12 26.77 5.98
N LYS A 101 -12.58 27.88 6.49
CA LYS A 101 -12.69 28.29 7.89
C LYS A 101 -14.14 28.53 8.37
N ASN A 102 -15.02 28.89 7.44
CA ASN A 102 -16.43 29.19 7.72
C ASN A 102 -17.35 27.99 7.57
N PHE A 103 -16.80 26.79 7.44
CA PHE A 103 -17.59 25.57 7.34
C PHE A 103 -17.35 24.64 8.53
N THR A 104 -18.35 23.84 8.90
CA THR A 104 -18.23 22.77 9.89
C THR A 104 -17.35 21.63 9.35
N GLU A 105 -16.86 20.76 10.23
CA GLU A 105 -16.09 19.58 9.79
C GLU A 105 -16.91 18.67 8.85
N ASN A 106 -18.20 18.51 9.13
CA ASN A 106 -19.10 17.75 8.27
C ASN A 106 -19.24 18.42 6.90
N ALA A 107 -19.40 19.74 6.87
CA ALA A 107 -19.47 20.50 5.63
C ALA A 107 -18.17 20.39 4.82
N LEU A 108 -17.00 20.34 5.46
CA LEU A 108 -15.72 20.15 4.77
C LEU A 108 -15.63 18.78 4.09
N LYS A 109 -16.10 17.70 4.72
CA LYS A 109 -16.19 16.38 4.09
C LYS A 109 -17.08 16.41 2.84
N GLN A 110 -18.21 17.10 2.91
CA GLN A 110 -19.11 17.27 1.75
C GLN A 110 -18.48 18.13 0.64
N ILE A 111 -17.70 19.15 1.01
CA ILE A 111 -16.95 19.98 0.04
C ILE A 111 -15.91 19.13 -0.70
N ASP A 112 -15.16 18.30 0.01
CA ASP A 112 -14.18 17.40 -0.60
C ASP A 112 -14.84 16.39 -1.54
N PHE A 113 -16.00 15.86 -1.15
CA PHE A 113 -16.81 15.02 -2.02
C PHE A 113 -17.24 15.74 -3.30
N MET A 114 -17.71 16.99 -3.20
CA MET A 114 -18.05 17.80 -4.39
C MET A 114 -16.81 18.01 -5.28
N LYS A 115 -15.65 18.32 -4.72
CA LYS A 115 -14.39 18.47 -5.47
C LYS A 115 -14.04 17.21 -6.25
N LYS A 116 -14.18 16.03 -5.62
CA LYS A 116 -13.95 14.73 -6.29
C LYS A 116 -14.95 14.47 -7.41
N ALA A 117 -16.23 14.76 -7.18
CA ALA A 117 -17.26 14.63 -8.22
C ALA A 117 -16.95 15.49 -9.46
N ILE A 118 -16.53 16.74 -9.24
CA ILE A 118 -16.10 17.64 -10.32
C ILE A 118 -14.87 17.04 -11.04
N PHE A 119 -13.90 16.53 -10.29
CA PHE A 119 -12.70 15.92 -10.86
C PHE A 119 -13.04 14.71 -11.74
N PHE A 120 -13.84 13.76 -11.26
CA PHE A 120 -14.23 12.59 -12.03
C PHE A 120 -15.00 12.97 -13.29
N ARG A 121 -15.93 13.94 -13.16
CA ARG A 121 -16.65 14.46 -14.33
C ARG A 121 -15.73 15.08 -15.39
N SER A 122 -14.64 15.70 -14.98
CA SER A 122 -13.65 16.26 -15.89
C SER A 122 -12.79 15.21 -16.61
N GLN A 123 -12.63 14.01 -16.01
CA GLN A 123 -11.90 12.90 -16.62
C GLN A 123 -12.72 12.13 -17.66
N ASP A 124 -14.05 12.15 -17.56
CA ASP A 124 -14.94 11.44 -18.48
C ASP A 124 -15.00 12.09 -19.88
N ILE A 125 -14.32 13.22 -20.07
CA ILE A 125 -14.28 13.94 -21.35
C ILE A 125 -13.06 13.47 -22.15
N GLU A 126 -13.21 12.36 -22.89
CA GLU A 126 -12.15 11.83 -23.78
C GLU A 126 -12.03 12.59 -25.11
N ASP A 127 -13.00 13.43 -25.49
CA ASP A 127 -13.01 14.14 -26.79
C ASP A 127 -12.68 15.62 -26.63
N TYR A 128 -11.65 16.06 -27.32
CA TYR A 128 -11.17 17.46 -27.39
C TYR A 128 -12.21 18.48 -27.86
N ASN A 129 -13.40 18.06 -28.27
CA ASN A 129 -14.49 18.89 -28.81
C ASN A 129 -15.73 19.02 -27.90
N TYR A 130 -15.74 18.36 -26.72
CA TYR A 130 -16.86 18.53 -25.78
C TYR A 130 -16.53 19.63 -24.77
N TYR A 131 -17.39 20.65 -24.70
CA TYR A 131 -17.35 21.66 -23.65
C TYR A 131 -17.58 20.97 -22.31
N TYR A 132 -16.68 21.23 -21.33
CA TYR A 132 -16.88 20.87 -19.94
C TYR A 132 -18.26 21.34 -19.46
N GLU A 133 -19.13 20.41 -19.17
CA GLU A 133 -20.43 20.72 -18.62
C GLU A 133 -20.35 20.78 -17.10
N PRO A 134 -20.48 21.98 -16.50
CA PRO A 134 -20.34 22.13 -15.05
C PRO A 134 -21.45 21.36 -14.33
N ILE A 135 -21.13 20.77 -13.18
CA ILE A 135 -22.10 20.15 -12.28
C ILE A 135 -22.97 21.29 -11.72
N LYS A 136 -24.21 21.34 -12.15
CA LYS A 136 -25.17 22.35 -11.68
C LYS A 136 -25.67 22.00 -10.29
N ARG A 137 -26.91 21.56 -10.16
CA ARG A 137 -27.61 21.42 -8.88
C ARG A 137 -27.37 20.09 -8.21
N ASN A 138 -27.24 19.02 -8.97
CA ASN A 138 -27.14 17.66 -8.47
C ASN A 138 -25.89 16.94 -8.97
N ILE A 139 -25.33 16.10 -8.12
CA ILE A 139 -24.24 15.20 -8.43
C ILE A 139 -24.85 13.83 -8.70
N PRO A 140 -24.78 13.29 -9.92
CA PRO A 140 -25.10 11.90 -10.17
C PRO A 140 -24.00 11.03 -9.55
N ILE A 141 -24.39 9.96 -8.87
CA ILE A 141 -23.48 9.08 -8.15
C ILE A 141 -23.21 7.84 -9.00
N ASP A 142 -21.99 7.73 -9.46
CA ASP A 142 -21.46 6.52 -10.09
C ASP A 142 -20.70 5.63 -9.08
N LYS A 143 -20.20 4.49 -9.54
CA LYS A 143 -19.46 3.55 -8.70
C LYS A 143 -18.23 4.16 -8.01
N ARG A 144 -17.58 5.17 -8.63
CA ARG A 144 -16.37 5.83 -8.08
C ARG A 144 -16.68 6.66 -6.85
N LEU A 145 -17.91 7.17 -6.75
CA LEU A 145 -18.38 8.04 -5.67
C LEU A 145 -19.18 7.29 -4.61
N LEU A 146 -19.64 6.07 -4.90
CA LEU A 146 -20.60 5.36 -4.05
C LEU A 146 -20.03 5.02 -2.67
N ASP A 147 -18.81 4.47 -2.62
CA ASP A 147 -18.13 4.14 -1.35
C ASP A 147 -17.93 5.40 -0.49
N GLU A 148 -17.52 6.51 -1.10
CA GLU A 148 -17.29 7.75 -0.38
C GLU A 148 -18.59 8.40 0.09
N LEU A 149 -19.65 8.35 -0.72
CA LEU A 149 -20.98 8.81 -0.30
C LEU A 149 -21.42 8.10 0.99
N TYR A 150 -21.19 6.79 1.06
CA TYR A 150 -21.48 6.03 2.27
C TYR A 150 -20.61 6.49 3.43
N GLU A 151 -19.29 6.52 3.27
CA GLU A 151 -18.34 6.83 4.35
C GLU A 151 -18.55 8.20 4.98
N ILE A 152 -18.85 9.23 4.19
CA ILE A 152 -19.08 10.58 4.73
C ILE A 152 -20.44 10.77 5.40
N ASN A 153 -21.38 9.81 5.20
CA ASN A 153 -22.75 9.90 5.73
C ASN A 153 -23.11 8.75 6.69
N LYS A 154 -22.18 7.81 6.96
CA LYS A 154 -22.46 6.59 7.75
C LYS A 154 -22.95 6.84 9.18
N ASP A 155 -22.62 7.99 9.76
CA ASP A 155 -23.12 8.38 11.08
C ASP A 155 -24.58 8.87 11.07
N ASN A 156 -25.20 8.95 9.89
CA ASN A 156 -26.60 9.31 9.74
C ASN A 156 -27.49 8.07 9.97
N LEU A 157 -28.62 8.21 10.64
CA LEU A 157 -29.59 7.14 10.91
C LEU A 157 -30.15 6.46 9.63
N SER A 158 -29.98 7.06 8.46
CA SER A 158 -30.39 6.50 7.18
C SER A 158 -29.31 5.60 6.52
N PHE A 159 -28.15 5.43 7.17
CA PHE A 159 -27.06 4.60 6.69
C PHE A 159 -26.80 3.48 7.69
N GLY A 160 -26.56 2.28 7.19
CA GLY A 160 -26.36 1.08 8.01
C GLY A 160 -25.52 0.04 7.32
N GLU A 161 -25.30 -1.08 8.01
CA GLU A 161 -24.61 -2.25 7.49
C GLU A 161 -25.51 -3.46 7.68
N ILE A 162 -25.47 -4.38 6.71
CA ILE A 162 -26.17 -5.67 6.77
C ILE A 162 -25.21 -6.77 6.36
N GLU A 163 -25.43 -7.95 6.93
CA GLU A 163 -24.72 -9.16 6.52
C GLU A 163 -25.09 -9.53 5.09
N PRO A 164 -24.10 -9.92 4.26
CA PRO A 164 -24.36 -10.39 2.92
C PRO A 164 -25.07 -11.77 2.93
N ASP A 165 -26.07 -11.91 2.08
CA ASP A 165 -26.73 -13.19 1.81
C ASP A 165 -26.37 -13.59 0.36
N LEU A 166 -25.18 -14.15 0.20
CA LEU A 166 -24.58 -14.47 -1.09
C LEU A 166 -24.37 -15.96 -1.24
N HIS A 167 -24.92 -16.55 -2.29
CA HIS A 167 -24.74 -17.95 -2.62
C HIS A 167 -23.92 -18.09 -3.91
N LEU A 168 -22.87 -18.89 -3.85
CA LEU A 168 -22.00 -19.19 -4.98
C LEU A 168 -22.23 -20.63 -5.45
N TYR A 169 -22.57 -20.78 -6.72
CA TYR A 169 -22.77 -22.08 -7.36
C TYR A 169 -21.66 -22.33 -8.37
N ILE A 170 -21.00 -23.47 -8.26
CA ILE A 170 -19.95 -23.92 -9.17
C ILE A 170 -20.39 -25.23 -9.80
N ASN A 171 -20.56 -25.25 -11.11
CA ASN A 171 -20.94 -26.44 -11.86
C ASN A 171 -19.92 -26.70 -12.97
N LYS A 172 -19.56 -27.98 -13.19
CA LYS A 172 -18.74 -28.40 -14.33
C LYS A 172 -19.65 -28.86 -15.45
N GLU A 173 -19.46 -28.31 -16.65
CA GLU A 173 -20.19 -28.65 -17.86
C GLU A 173 -19.18 -28.95 -18.99
N GLU A 174 -18.97 -30.26 -19.30
CA GLU A 174 -18.01 -30.73 -20.30
C GLU A 174 -16.59 -30.10 -20.12
N ASP A 175 -16.21 -29.14 -20.98
CA ASP A 175 -14.88 -28.54 -21.01
C ASP A 175 -14.83 -27.17 -20.30
N PHE A 176 -15.85 -26.79 -19.52
CA PHE A 176 -15.92 -25.50 -18.84
C PHE A 176 -16.68 -25.56 -17.50
N TYR A 177 -16.44 -24.56 -16.68
CA TYR A 177 -17.13 -24.34 -15.41
C TYR A 177 -18.08 -23.16 -15.52
N VAL A 178 -19.25 -23.31 -14.96
CA VAL A 178 -20.26 -22.26 -14.86
C VAL A 178 -20.31 -21.78 -13.41
N ILE A 179 -19.94 -20.54 -13.22
CA ILE A 179 -19.92 -19.88 -11.91
C ILE A 179 -21.14 -18.96 -11.85
N ARG A 180 -22.06 -19.18 -10.90
CA ARG A 180 -23.25 -18.36 -10.70
C ARG A 180 -23.29 -17.81 -9.29
N VAL A 181 -23.77 -16.58 -9.14
CA VAL A 181 -24.07 -16.01 -7.82
C VAL A 181 -25.56 -15.72 -7.73
N SER A 182 -26.17 -16.21 -6.67
CA SER A 182 -27.53 -15.80 -6.29
C SER A 182 -27.42 -14.72 -5.24
N ILE A 183 -28.00 -13.56 -5.54
CA ILE A 183 -28.05 -12.42 -4.65
C ILE A 183 -29.52 -12.18 -4.33
N ASN A 184 -29.91 -12.40 -3.08
CA ASN A 184 -31.30 -12.26 -2.66
C ASN A 184 -31.78 -10.79 -2.57
N GLN A 185 -30.88 -9.82 -2.82
CA GLN A 185 -31.13 -8.39 -2.70
C GLN A 185 -30.64 -7.65 -3.94
N GLN A 186 -31.36 -6.63 -4.36
CA GLN A 186 -30.86 -5.72 -5.40
C GLN A 186 -29.65 -4.97 -4.87
N MET A 187 -28.50 -5.18 -5.50
CA MET A 187 -27.21 -4.66 -5.07
C MET A 187 -26.63 -3.74 -6.13
N TYR A 188 -26.03 -2.67 -5.65
CA TYR A 188 -25.23 -1.72 -6.46
C TYR A 188 -23.78 -1.82 -6.01
N ILE A 189 -22.87 -1.85 -6.96
CA ILE A 189 -21.44 -2.10 -6.69
C ILE A 189 -20.68 -0.79 -6.76
N GLY A 190 -19.99 -0.44 -5.65
CA GLY A 190 -18.95 0.58 -5.60
C GLY A 190 -17.59 0.02 -6.04
N ASN A 191 -16.50 0.70 -5.70
CA ASN A 191 -15.16 0.18 -6.00
C ASN A 191 -14.73 -0.92 -5.00
N LYS A 192 -15.27 -0.90 -3.78
CA LYS A 192 -14.89 -1.81 -2.69
C LYS A 192 -16.06 -2.60 -2.13
N HIS A 193 -17.23 -2.00 -2.06
CA HIS A 193 -18.36 -2.56 -1.33
C HIS A 193 -19.62 -2.66 -2.19
N GLY A 194 -20.50 -3.57 -1.81
CA GLY A 194 -21.87 -3.64 -2.31
C GLY A 194 -22.81 -2.81 -1.44
N TYR A 195 -23.84 -2.24 -2.05
CA TYR A 195 -24.80 -1.38 -1.39
C TYR A 195 -26.21 -1.70 -1.82
N ARG A 196 -27.11 -1.70 -0.85
CA ARG A 196 -28.54 -1.66 -1.06
C ARG A 196 -29.04 -0.26 -0.71
N TYR A 197 -29.91 0.31 -1.51
CA TYR A 197 -30.57 1.54 -1.16
C TYR A 197 -32.07 1.50 -1.50
N GLU A 198 -32.85 2.23 -0.74
CA GLU A 198 -34.27 2.36 -0.97
C GLU A 198 -34.78 3.74 -0.59
N MET A 199 -35.96 4.11 -1.14
CA MET A 199 -36.72 5.28 -0.72
C MET A 199 -37.91 4.81 0.13
N ASN A 200 -37.90 5.13 1.42
CA ASN A 200 -38.99 4.79 2.31
C ASN A 200 -39.59 6.06 2.94
N ASN A 201 -40.87 6.29 2.73
CA ASN A 201 -41.59 7.49 3.21
C ASN A 201 -40.90 8.82 2.85
N GLY A 202 -40.33 8.92 1.63
CA GLY A 202 -39.62 10.11 1.15
C GLY A 202 -38.24 10.33 1.78
N LYS A 203 -37.70 9.34 2.49
CA LYS A 203 -36.34 9.33 3.02
C LYS A 203 -35.51 8.29 2.28
N PHE A 204 -34.28 8.64 1.98
CA PHE A 204 -33.29 7.76 1.40
C PHE A 204 -32.61 6.94 2.52
N TYR A 205 -32.52 5.63 2.30
CA TYR A 205 -31.81 4.68 3.16
C TYR A 205 -30.77 3.96 2.33
N MET A 206 -29.58 3.76 2.87
CA MET A 206 -28.47 3.07 2.23
C MET A 206 -27.79 2.15 3.23
N GLU A 207 -27.63 0.89 2.84
CA GLU A 207 -26.97 -0.13 3.66
C GLU A 207 -25.79 -0.71 2.90
N ARG A 208 -24.66 -0.84 3.58
CA ARG A 208 -23.46 -1.50 3.07
C ARG A 208 -23.63 -3.01 3.27
N ILE A 209 -23.51 -3.76 2.18
CA ILE A 209 -23.76 -5.19 2.15
C ILE A 209 -22.46 -5.99 2.31
N ILE A 210 -21.34 -5.48 1.77
CA ILE A 210 -20.06 -6.17 1.70
C ILE A 210 -18.96 -5.29 2.25
N LEU A 211 -18.14 -5.89 3.12
CA LEU A 211 -16.92 -5.30 3.65
C LEU A 211 -15.73 -6.00 3.00
N ASP A 212 -15.11 -5.38 2.02
CA ASP A 212 -13.91 -5.88 1.33
C ASP A 212 -12.99 -4.71 1.02
N GLU A 213 -11.99 -4.47 1.89
CA GLU A 213 -11.05 -3.35 1.76
C GLU A 213 -10.24 -3.40 0.45
N GLU A 214 -10.00 -4.60 -0.09
CA GLU A 214 -9.25 -4.79 -1.34
C GLU A 214 -10.12 -4.67 -2.60
N GLY A 215 -11.44 -4.71 -2.46
CA GLY A 215 -12.41 -4.64 -3.56
C GLY A 215 -12.46 -5.90 -4.43
N ASN A 216 -12.01 -7.06 -3.94
CA ASN A 216 -12.03 -8.30 -4.70
C ASN A 216 -13.44 -8.79 -4.97
N ILE A 217 -14.29 -8.76 -3.93
CA ILE A 217 -15.70 -9.17 -4.05
C ILE A 217 -16.47 -8.22 -4.95
N ALA A 218 -16.24 -6.92 -4.79
CA ALA A 218 -16.91 -5.90 -5.61
C ALA A 218 -16.61 -6.14 -7.10
N ARG A 219 -15.34 -6.36 -7.47
CA ARG A 219 -14.94 -6.67 -8.86
C ARG A 219 -15.54 -7.97 -9.38
N PHE A 220 -15.55 -9.01 -8.54
CA PHE A 220 -16.13 -10.30 -8.91
C PHE A 220 -17.63 -10.18 -9.17
N LEU A 221 -18.38 -9.53 -8.25
CA LEU A 221 -19.82 -9.34 -8.40
C LEU A 221 -20.17 -8.43 -9.59
N GLU A 222 -19.38 -7.39 -9.85
CA GLU A 222 -19.53 -6.55 -11.04
C GLU A 222 -19.43 -7.41 -12.31
N SER A 223 -18.39 -8.26 -12.40
CA SER A 223 -18.22 -9.18 -13.53
C SER A 223 -19.38 -10.16 -13.70
N ILE A 224 -19.93 -10.68 -12.59
CA ILE A 224 -21.12 -11.54 -12.61
C ILE A 224 -22.34 -10.78 -13.15
N ILE A 225 -22.59 -9.56 -12.67
CA ILE A 225 -23.73 -8.73 -13.07
C ILE A 225 -23.64 -8.37 -14.56
N GLU A 226 -22.46 -7.95 -15.03
CA GLU A 226 -22.23 -7.62 -16.42
C GLU A 226 -22.40 -8.80 -17.38
N ASN A 227 -22.26 -10.04 -16.88
CA ASN A 227 -22.42 -11.27 -17.64
C ASN A 227 -23.71 -12.03 -17.30
N GLU A 228 -24.79 -11.32 -17.09
CA GLU A 228 -26.14 -11.88 -16.90
C GLU A 228 -26.25 -12.88 -15.71
N GLY A 229 -25.45 -12.64 -14.64
CA GLY A 229 -25.50 -13.43 -13.42
C GLY A 229 -24.60 -14.67 -13.41
N GLN A 230 -23.74 -14.87 -14.42
CA GLN A 230 -22.83 -16.01 -14.48
C GLN A 230 -21.51 -15.68 -15.16
N LEU A 231 -20.48 -16.46 -14.82
CA LEU A 231 -19.20 -16.47 -15.55
C LEU A 231 -18.94 -17.87 -16.09
N ILE A 232 -18.37 -17.95 -17.28
CA ILE A 232 -17.92 -19.18 -17.91
C ILE A 232 -16.40 -19.22 -17.85
N VAL A 233 -15.85 -20.28 -17.29
CA VAL A 233 -14.40 -20.47 -17.12
C VAL A 233 -14.00 -21.75 -17.83
N LEU A 234 -13.05 -21.68 -18.75
CA LEU A 234 -12.55 -22.86 -19.44
C LEU A 234 -11.81 -23.81 -18.47
N GLU A 235 -11.90 -25.12 -18.68
CA GLU A 235 -11.27 -26.12 -17.81
C GLU A 235 -9.78 -25.82 -17.58
N GLU A 236 -9.04 -25.47 -18.63
CA GLU A 236 -7.62 -25.11 -18.55
C GLU A 236 -7.31 -23.85 -17.73
N GLN A 237 -8.31 -22.97 -17.53
CA GLN A 237 -8.19 -21.72 -16.76
C GLN A 237 -8.78 -21.83 -15.35
N TYR A 238 -9.53 -22.91 -15.07
CA TYR A 238 -10.29 -23.03 -13.82
C TYR A 238 -9.40 -23.01 -12.58
N HIS A 239 -8.22 -23.67 -12.66
CA HIS A 239 -7.27 -23.68 -11.57
C HIS A 239 -6.82 -22.25 -11.18
N ASP A 240 -6.41 -21.44 -12.15
CA ASP A 240 -6.00 -20.06 -11.90
C ASP A 240 -7.18 -19.20 -11.45
N PHE A 241 -8.35 -19.40 -12.04
CA PHE A 241 -9.57 -18.70 -11.64
C PHE A 241 -9.96 -19.02 -10.20
N TYR A 242 -9.95 -20.30 -9.83
CA TYR A 242 -10.23 -20.70 -8.46
C TYR A 242 -9.23 -20.08 -7.48
N LYS A 243 -7.94 -20.22 -7.75
CA LYS A 243 -6.86 -19.76 -6.88
C LYS A 243 -6.82 -18.23 -6.71
N TYR A 244 -6.93 -17.49 -7.81
CA TYR A 244 -6.71 -16.05 -7.81
C TYR A 244 -7.99 -15.23 -7.70
N VAL A 245 -9.13 -15.80 -8.05
CA VAL A 245 -10.41 -15.08 -8.04
C VAL A 245 -11.31 -15.59 -6.94
N LEU A 246 -11.59 -16.91 -6.87
CA LEU A 246 -12.55 -17.46 -5.92
C LEU A 246 -11.99 -17.58 -4.50
N LEU A 247 -10.83 -18.21 -4.33
CA LEU A 247 -10.28 -18.51 -3.01
C LEU A 247 -10.19 -17.29 -2.07
N PRO A 248 -9.78 -16.09 -2.51
CA PRO A 248 -9.75 -14.90 -1.67
C PRO A 248 -11.13 -14.43 -1.18
N ILE A 249 -12.20 -14.82 -1.85
CA ILE A 249 -13.57 -14.34 -1.59
C ILE A 249 -14.53 -15.42 -1.09
N LEU A 250 -14.12 -16.69 -1.07
CA LEU A 250 -15.01 -17.82 -0.69
C LEU A 250 -15.66 -17.65 0.69
N SER A 251 -14.93 -17.05 1.64
CA SER A 251 -15.44 -16.86 3.01
C SER A 251 -16.66 -15.95 3.12
N TYR A 252 -17.00 -15.22 2.05
CA TYR A 252 -18.16 -14.33 2.01
C TYR A 252 -19.40 -14.98 1.40
N PHE A 253 -19.28 -16.24 0.94
CA PHE A 253 -20.34 -16.95 0.26
C PHE A 253 -20.72 -18.23 0.98
N GLU A 254 -22.01 -18.57 0.91
CA GLU A 254 -22.42 -19.96 1.06
C GLU A 254 -22.16 -20.67 -0.28
N VAL A 255 -21.25 -21.65 -0.27
CA VAL A 255 -20.71 -22.26 -1.50
C VAL A 255 -21.42 -23.59 -1.79
N PHE A 256 -21.97 -23.72 -2.99
CA PHE A 256 -22.57 -24.93 -3.53
C PHE A 256 -21.74 -25.42 -4.72
N ASP A 257 -20.69 -26.19 -4.43
CA ASP A 257 -19.81 -26.75 -5.45
C ASP A 257 -20.31 -28.15 -5.89
N GLN A 258 -20.71 -28.24 -7.15
CA GLN A 258 -21.13 -29.48 -7.80
C GLN A 258 -20.13 -29.94 -8.85
N SER A 259 -18.96 -29.31 -8.93
CA SER A 259 -17.94 -29.66 -9.91
C SER A 259 -17.31 -31.03 -9.68
N GLN A 260 -17.41 -31.58 -8.46
CA GLN A 260 -16.72 -32.80 -8.02
C GLN A 260 -15.18 -32.72 -8.09
N GLU A 261 -14.65 -31.53 -8.18
CA GLU A 261 -13.19 -31.30 -8.07
C GLU A 261 -12.82 -31.31 -6.60
N GLU A 262 -11.96 -32.25 -6.20
CA GLU A 262 -11.35 -32.22 -4.86
C GLU A 262 -10.26 -31.14 -4.85
N ILE A 263 -10.55 -30.01 -4.27
CA ILE A 263 -9.56 -28.97 -4.04
C ILE A 263 -8.81 -29.34 -2.77
N PRO A 264 -7.47 -29.57 -2.88
CA PRO A 264 -6.71 -29.95 -1.70
C PRO A 264 -6.73 -28.82 -0.67
N THR A 265 -7.23 -29.08 0.52
CA THR A 265 -7.07 -28.23 1.69
C THR A 265 -5.93 -28.78 2.53
N TYR A 266 -5.04 -27.91 2.98
CA TYR A 266 -3.91 -28.31 3.81
C TYR A 266 -3.98 -27.57 5.15
N ASP A 267 -3.95 -28.35 6.24
CA ASP A 267 -4.06 -27.81 7.59
C ASP A 267 -2.71 -27.38 8.16
N GLU A 268 -1.63 -28.00 7.67
CA GLU A 268 -0.28 -27.73 8.19
C GLU A 268 0.71 -27.51 7.05
N ILE A 269 1.57 -26.51 7.23
CA ILE A 269 2.74 -26.27 6.38
C ILE A 269 3.98 -26.60 7.20
N LYS A 270 4.79 -27.53 6.69
CA LYS A 270 6.09 -27.92 7.30
C LYS A 270 7.20 -27.61 6.32
N ILE A 271 8.23 -26.92 6.77
CA ILE A 271 9.36 -26.52 5.95
C ILE A 271 10.61 -27.19 6.49
N TYR A 272 11.18 -28.10 5.72
CA TYR A 272 12.38 -28.82 6.10
C TYR A 272 13.61 -28.19 5.45
N GLY A 273 14.60 -27.84 6.26
CA GLY A 273 15.92 -27.36 5.82
C GLY A 273 17.01 -28.36 6.19
N ASP A 274 17.84 -28.74 5.22
CA ASP A 274 18.93 -29.69 5.44
C ASP A 274 20.10 -29.42 4.45
N ILE A 275 21.14 -30.23 4.57
CA ILE A 275 22.32 -30.22 3.71
C ILE A 275 22.41 -31.57 3.01
N ASP A 276 22.58 -31.59 1.71
CA ASP A 276 22.71 -32.82 0.96
C ASP A 276 24.13 -33.42 1.04
N ASP A 277 24.34 -34.59 0.46
CA ASP A 277 25.63 -35.30 0.44
C ASP A 277 26.74 -34.48 -0.24
N ASN A 278 26.39 -33.53 -1.09
CA ASN A 278 27.33 -32.62 -1.77
C ASN A 278 27.59 -31.33 -0.96
N GLN A 279 27.14 -31.26 0.28
CA GLN A 279 27.26 -30.10 1.16
C GLN A 279 26.47 -28.87 0.66
N ILE A 280 25.42 -29.07 -0.13
CA ILE A 280 24.56 -28.00 -0.62
C ILE A 280 23.33 -27.90 0.28
N ILE A 281 23.01 -26.68 0.70
CA ILE A 281 21.84 -26.40 1.52
C ILE A 281 20.58 -26.49 0.66
N TYR A 282 19.55 -27.15 1.17
CA TYR A 282 18.25 -27.16 0.51
C TYR A 282 17.09 -26.95 1.49
N PHE A 283 15.97 -26.47 0.95
CA PHE A 283 14.70 -26.37 1.67
C PHE A 283 13.61 -27.09 0.90
N GLN A 284 12.73 -27.76 1.65
CA GLN A 284 11.62 -28.55 1.13
C GLN A 284 10.34 -28.23 1.89
N PRO A 285 9.39 -27.47 1.32
CA PRO A 285 8.05 -27.33 1.88
C PRO A 285 7.27 -28.65 1.76
N VAL A 286 6.50 -28.98 2.77
CA VAL A 286 5.62 -30.14 2.81
C VAL A 286 4.28 -29.67 3.36
N TYR A 287 3.22 -29.96 2.63
CA TYR A 287 1.86 -29.62 2.99
C TYR A 287 1.14 -30.88 3.48
N VAL A 288 0.41 -30.77 4.58
CA VAL A 288 -0.26 -31.90 5.22
C VAL A 288 -1.75 -31.60 5.29
N ASP A 289 -2.58 -32.52 4.76
CA ASP A 289 -4.02 -32.41 4.83
C ASP A 289 -4.60 -32.95 6.16
N GLU A 290 -5.90 -32.83 6.39
CA GLU A 290 -6.62 -33.33 7.55
C GLU A 290 -6.47 -34.85 7.74
N ASN A 291 -6.23 -35.60 6.66
CA ASN A 291 -6.03 -37.06 6.66
C ASN A 291 -4.56 -37.46 6.86
N GLN A 292 -3.67 -36.49 7.16
CA GLN A 292 -2.22 -36.69 7.31
C GLN A 292 -1.51 -37.11 6.01
N ASN A 293 -2.12 -36.92 4.85
CA ASN A 293 -1.43 -37.09 3.58
C ASN A 293 -0.45 -35.95 3.38
N ARG A 294 0.70 -36.24 2.77
CA ARG A 294 1.79 -35.30 2.56
C ARG A 294 1.95 -34.99 1.11
N VAL A 295 1.95 -33.72 0.80
CA VAL A 295 2.24 -33.20 -0.53
C VAL A 295 3.46 -32.31 -0.45
N TYR A 296 4.41 -32.57 -1.36
CA TYR A 296 5.67 -31.84 -1.40
C TYR A 296 5.56 -30.58 -2.28
N GLY A 297 6.12 -29.48 -1.83
CA GLY A 297 6.13 -28.20 -2.56
C GLY A 297 6.96 -28.23 -3.85
N PHE A 298 6.98 -27.11 -4.55
CA PHE A 298 7.61 -26.96 -5.87
C PHE A 298 7.06 -27.91 -6.92
N ASN A 299 5.85 -28.39 -6.72
CA ASN A 299 5.15 -29.26 -7.67
C ASN A 299 4.21 -28.43 -8.55
N LYS A 300 4.57 -28.21 -9.82
CA LYS A 300 3.80 -27.40 -10.77
C LYS A 300 2.43 -27.99 -11.15
N GLN A 301 2.16 -29.24 -10.80
CA GLN A 301 0.90 -29.91 -11.13
C GLN A 301 -0.15 -29.79 -10.02
N LEU A 302 0.21 -29.20 -8.88
CA LEU A 302 -0.67 -29.09 -7.73
C LEU A 302 -1.31 -27.72 -7.61
N MET A 303 -2.55 -27.72 -7.23
CA MET A 303 -3.24 -26.52 -6.75
C MET A 303 -2.62 -26.09 -5.42
N THR A 304 -2.10 -24.87 -5.35
CA THR A 304 -1.51 -24.33 -4.14
C THR A 304 -2.37 -23.18 -3.60
N THR A 305 -2.47 -23.09 -2.28
CA THR A 305 -3.11 -21.93 -1.62
C THR A 305 -2.21 -20.71 -1.71
N TYR A 306 -2.77 -19.53 -1.42
CA TYR A 306 -1.99 -18.28 -1.34
C TYR A 306 -0.82 -18.38 -0.34
N GLN A 307 -1.04 -19.03 0.81
CA GLN A 307 0.01 -19.22 1.82
C GLN A 307 1.15 -20.12 1.33
N GLN A 308 0.82 -21.19 0.60
CA GLN A 308 1.80 -22.07 -0.02
C GLN A 308 2.64 -21.34 -1.06
N ASP A 309 1.99 -20.54 -1.91
CA ASP A 309 2.70 -19.70 -2.87
C ASP A 309 3.64 -18.70 -2.22
N LEU A 310 3.23 -18.07 -1.12
CA LEU A 310 4.10 -17.18 -0.36
C LEU A 310 5.34 -17.90 0.15
N VAL A 311 5.16 -19.09 0.74
CA VAL A 311 6.26 -19.91 1.24
C VAL A 311 7.21 -20.30 0.11
N GLU A 312 6.67 -20.85 -0.98
CA GLU A 312 7.49 -21.28 -2.13
C GLU A 312 8.21 -20.12 -2.79
N LYS A 313 7.52 -19.03 -3.12
CA LYS A 313 8.14 -17.83 -3.71
C LYS A 313 9.16 -17.17 -2.79
N TYR A 314 8.92 -17.20 -1.49
CA TYR A 314 9.90 -16.66 -0.55
C TYR A 314 11.18 -17.49 -0.53
N ILE A 315 11.08 -18.82 -0.55
CA ILE A 315 12.24 -19.71 -0.65
C ILE A 315 12.91 -19.57 -2.02
N GLU A 316 12.14 -19.53 -3.11
CA GLU A 316 12.62 -19.33 -4.49
C GLU A 316 13.50 -18.08 -4.63
N LYS A 317 13.13 -16.99 -3.97
CA LYS A 317 13.90 -15.74 -3.99
C LYS A 317 15.37 -15.92 -3.59
N TYR A 318 15.66 -16.89 -2.74
CA TYR A 318 17.01 -17.20 -2.22
C TYR A 318 17.64 -18.43 -2.87
N ALA A 319 16.85 -19.21 -3.60
CA ALA A 319 17.32 -20.42 -4.24
C ALA A 319 18.16 -20.12 -5.50
N THR A 320 19.18 -20.91 -5.72
CA THR A 320 19.98 -20.91 -6.97
C THR A 320 19.40 -21.86 -8.02
N SER A 321 18.71 -22.91 -7.56
CA SER A 321 18.00 -23.85 -8.41
C SER A 321 16.88 -24.55 -7.67
N ILE A 322 15.90 -25.02 -8.41
CA ILE A 322 14.77 -25.80 -7.90
C ILE A 322 14.74 -27.13 -8.63
N ASP A 323 14.77 -28.20 -7.85
CA ASP A 323 14.59 -29.57 -8.31
C ASP A 323 13.14 -29.99 -8.07
N THR A 324 12.33 -29.98 -9.11
CA THR A 324 10.89 -30.32 -9.02
C THR A 324 10.64 -31.82 -8.86
N GLU A 325 11.63 -32.70 -9.19
CA GLU A 325 11.51 -34.14 -8.98
C GLU A 325 11.77 -34.51 -7.51
N LYS A 326 12.75 -33.84 -6.90
CA LYS A 326 13.06 -34.00 -5.46
C LYS A 326 12.26 -33.05 -4.56
N HIS A 327 11.52 -32.12 -5.16
CA HIS A 327 10.75 -31.09 -4.44
C HIS A 327 11.61 -30.22 -3.51
N ARG A 328 12.81 -29.80 -3.98
CA ARG A 328 13.81 -29.08 -3.20
C ARG A 328 14.25 -27.80 -3.89
N ALA A 329 14.38 -26.75 -3.09
CA ALA A 329 15.05 -25.53 -3.50
C ALA A 329 16.47 -25.52 -2.92
N TYR A 330 17.48 -25.43 -3.76
CA TYR A 330 18.89 -25.44 -3.39
C TYR A 330 19.44 -24.03 -3.29
N LEU A 331 20.24 -23.77 -2.26
CA LEU A 331 20.86 -22.48 -1.98
C LEU A 331 22.37 -22.56 -2.09
N ASP A 332 23.01 -21.50 -2.59
CA ASP A 332 24.48 -21.43 -2.64
C ASP A 332 25.05 -21.29 -1.23
N THR A 333 25.78 -22.31 -0.79
CA THR A 333 26.36 -22.40 0.55
C THR A 333 27.36 -21.28 0.86
N ASN A 334 27.88 -20.58 -0.15
CA ASN A 334 28.84 -19.49 0.02
C ASN A 334 28.24 -18.10 -0.21
N SER A 335 26.93 -18.02 -0.51
CA SER A 335 26.25 -16.75 -0.77
C SER A 335 25.89 -16.02 0.52
N GLN A 336 26.11 -14.71 0.52
CA GLN A 336 25.65 -13.80 1.59
C GLN A 336 24.12 -13.89 1.78
N THR A 337 23.38 -14.01 0.69
CA THR A 337 21.90 -14.10 0.70
C THR A 337 21.41 -15.38 1.37
N THR A 338 22.13 -16.48 1.22
CA THR A 338 21.83 -17.75 1.93
C THR A 338 21.94 -17.59 3.43
N TYR A 339 22.95 -16.86 3.90
CA TYR A 339 23.09 -16.62 5.34
C TYR A 339 22.01 -15.65 5.86
N GLU A 340 21.67 -14.62 5.10
CA GLU A 340 20.54 -13.74 5.45
C GLU A 340 19.24 -14.54 5.55
N PHE A 341 19.01 -15.47 4.64
CA PHE A 341 17.85 -16.35 4.69
C PHE A 341 17.84 -17.25 5.92
N ILE A 342 18.98 -17.87 6.26
CA ILE A 342 19.09 -18.76 7.44
C ILE A 342 18.89 -17.98 8.75
N PHE A 343 19.40 -16.75 8.85
CA PHE A 343 19.37 -15.99 10.10
C PHE A 343 18.11 -15.12 10.29
N GLU A 344 17.56 -14.62 9.22
CA GLU A 344 16.43 -13.69 9.23
C GLU A 344 15.20 -14.28 8.53
N GLY A 345 15.42 -14.98 7.41
CA GLY A 345 14.35 -15.49 6.58
C GLY A 345 13.58 -16.66 7.16
N LEU A 346 14.22 -17.50 7.97
CA LEU A 346 13.53 -18.62 8.63
C LEU A 346 12.49 -18.13 9.66
N ASP A 347 12.71 -17.00 10.31
CA ASP A 347 11.74 -16.43 11.24
C ASP A 347 10.51 -15.87 10.50
N TYR A 348 10.70 -15.38 9.29
CA TYR A 348 9.57 -15.00 8.42
C TYR A 348 8.73 -16.23 8.04
N LEU A 349 9.37 -17.34 7.67
CA LEU A 349 8.66 -18.58 7.29
C LEU A 349 7.85 -19.20 8.45
N LYS A 350 8.29 -19.03 9.70
CA LYS A 350 7.57 -19.48 10.90
C LYS A 350 6.19 -18.85 11.08
N GLN A 351 5.90 -17.74 10.38
CA GLN A 351 4.57 -17.12 10.40
C GLN A 351 3.55 -17.92 9.58
N TYR A 352 4.02 -18.76 8.66
CA TYR A 352 3.18 -19.53 7.75
C TYR A 352 3.17 -21.03 8.04
N GLY A 353 4.16 -21.54 8.78
CA GLY A 353 4.24 -22.96 9.10
C GLY A 353 5.42 -23.31 10.02
N ASP A 354 5.50 -24.59 10.34
CA ASP A 354 6.58 -25.10 11.19
C ASP A 354 7.88 -25.27 10.39
N VAL A 355 8.96 -24.68 10.89
CA VAL A 355 10.27 -24.77 10.26
C VAL A 355 11.17 -25.75 11.02
N TYR A 356 11.58 -26.82 10.35
CA TYR A 356 12.47 -27.86 10.86
C TYR A 356 13.80 -27.79 10.13
N VAL A 357 14.88 -27.62 10.88
CA VAL A 357 16.24 -27.61 10.33
C VAL A 357 17.08 -28.70 10.96
N SER A 358 17.90 -29.37 10.13
CA SER A 358 18.82 -30.43 10.61
C SER A 358 19.89 -29.87 11.54
N ASP A 359 20.52 -30.75 12.35
CA ASP A 359 21.62 -30.34 13.20
C ASP A 359 22.86 -29.90 12.40
N ALA A 360 23.02 -30.39 11.20
CA ALA A 360 24.06 -29.93 10.29
C ALA A 360 23.84 -28.46 9.87
N LEU A 361 22.58 -28.11 9.50
CA LEU A 361 22.24 -26.76 9.13
C LEU A 361 22.25 -25.79 10.34
N LYS A 362 21.83 -26.27 11.52
CA LYS A 362 21.92 -25.48 12.76
C LYS A 362 23.36 -25.08 13.12
N ARG A 363 24.36 -25.94 12.83
CA ARG A 363 25.79 -25.61 13.06
C ARG A 363 26.25 -24.47 12.16
N ILE A 364 25.82 -24.45 10.88
CA ILE A 364 26.11 -23.34 9.96
C ILE A 364 25.40 -22.06 10.42
N GLY A 365 24.17 -22.16 10.92
CA GLY A 365 23.38 -21.03 11.40
C GLY A 365 23.75 -20.53 12.81
N LYS A 366 24.80 -21.07 13.45
CA LYS A 366 25.21 -20.61 14.79
C LYS A 366 26.00 -19.32 14.68
N LYS A 367 25.43 -18.21 15.14
CA LYS A 367 26.17 -16.95 15.31
C LYS A 367 27.25 -17.16 16.39
N ILE A 368 28.49 -16.96 15.99
CA ILE A 368 29.60 -16.96 16.97
C ILE A 368 29.73 -15.50 17.45
N SER A 369 29.62 -15.34 18.78
CA SER A 369 30.02 -14.10 19.44
C SER A 369 31.53 -14.14 19.61
N TYR A 370 32.21 -13.09 19.23
CA TYR A 370 33.65 -12.96 19.37
C TYR A 370 33.97 -11.60 19.99
N ASN A 371 35.11 -11.57 20.66
CA ASN A 371 35.67 -10.34 21.21
C ASN A 371 37.04 -10.11 20.58
N LEU A 372 37.35 -8.88 20.23
CA LEU A 372 38.64 -8.47 19.74
C LEU A 372 39.45 -7.83 20.86
N HIS A 373 40.65 -8.27 21.04
CA HIS A 373 41.61 -7.72 21.99
C HIS A 373 42.74 -7.03 21.19
N VAL A 374 43.04 -5.79 21.55
CA VAL A 374 44.14 -5.04 20.94
C VAL A 374 45.24 -4.83 22.02
N GLY A 375 46.32 -5.57 21.87
CA GLY A 375 47.51 -5.37 22.65
C GLY A 375 48.40 -4.29 22.06
N VAL A 376 49.01 -3.45 22.90
CA VAL A 376 49.93 -2.40 22.43
C VAL A 376 51.26 -2.55 23.16
N SER A 377 52.36 -2.60 22.40
CA SER A 377 53.72 -2.63 22.93
C SER A 377 54.61 -1.63 22.21
N ILE A 378 55.74 -1.31 22.81
CA ILE A 378 56.76 -0.41 22.23
C ILE A 378 57.99 -1.24 21.92
N GLU A 379 58.34 -1.33 20.64
CA GLU A 379 59.57 -1.99 20.18
C GLU A 379 60.32 -1.08 19.20
N ASN A 380 61.59 -0.80 19.47
CA ASN A 380 62.49 0.01 18.61
C ASN A 380 61.88 1.39 18.18
N ASP A 381 61.26 2.12 19.11
CA ASP A 381 60.57 3.39 18.93
C ASP A 381 59.29 3.30 18.01
N LEU A 382 58.84 2.10 17.72
CA LEU A 382 57.58 1.85 17.03
C LEU A 382 56.52 1.39 18.04
N LEU A 383 55.26 1.84 17.83
CA LEU A 383 54.11 1.27 18.50
C LEU A 383 53.69 0.04 17.69
N LYS A 384 53.77 -1.11 18.33
CA LYS A 384 53.32 -2.38 17.76
C LYS A 384 51.97 -2.75 18.35
N PHE A 385 51.04 -3.04 17.49
CA PHE A 385 49.68 -3.47 17.83
C PHE A 385 49.54 -4.95 17.49
N ASP A 386 48.93 -5.71 18.37
CA ASP A 386 48.59 -7.11 18.21
C ASP A 386 47.10 -7.27 18.43
N ILE A 387 46.37 -7.61 17.36
CA ILE A 387 44.93 -7.88 17.38
C ILE A 387 44.71 -9.37 17.46
N SER A 388 43.98 -9.80 18.48
CA SER A 388 43.71 -11.21 18.73
C SER A 388 42.24 -11.44 19.10
N SER A 389 41.75 -12.63 18.78
CA SER A 389 40.45 -13.17 19.23
C SER A 389 40.61 -14.67 19.48
N HIS A 390 39.82 -15.22 20.37
CA HIS A 390 39.73 -16.66 20.57
C HIS A 390 39.02 -17.36 19.42
N GLU A 391 38.05 -16.65 18.78
CA GLU A 391 37.15 -17.20 17.78
C GLU A 391 37.67 -16.97 16.37
N ILE A 392 38.46 -15.88 16.16
CA ILE A 392 38.94 -15.50 14.81
C ILE A 392 40.42 -15.85 14.72
N PRO A 393 40.84 -16.81 13.87
CA PRO A 393 42.24 -17.08 13.61
C PRO A 393 42.97 -15.82 13.12
N LYS A 394 44.13 -15.48 13.69
CA LYS A 394 44.92 -14.29 13.31
C LYS A 394 45.12 -14.17 11.84
N LYS A 395 45.38 -15.28 11.12
CA LYS A 395 45.54 -15.34 9.65
C LYS A 395 44.31 -14.98 8.85
N GLU A 396 43.14 -15.02 9.47
CA GLU A 396 41.88 -14.70 8.80
C GLU A 396 41.39 -13.27 9.14
N LEU A 397 41.99 -12.62 10.15
CA LEU A 397 41.56 -11.31 10.62
C LEU A 397 41.61 -10.24 9.54
N GLN A 398 42.63 -10.26 8.68
CA GLN A 398 42.74 -9.35 7.55
C GLN A 398 41.56 -9.48 6.59
N GLU A 399 41.15 -10.71 6.27
CA GLU A 399 40.02 -10.98 5.40
C GLU A 399 38.69 -10.61 6.07
N VAL A 400 38.53 -10.87 7.36
CA VAL A 400 37.36 -10.46 8.16
C VAL A 400 37.19 -8.94 8.10
N LEU A 401 38.25 -8.15 8.29
CA LEU A 401 38.23 -6.70 8.18
C LEU A 401 37.93 -6.21 6.77
N ASN A 402 38.47 -6.88 5.76
CA ASN A 402 38.15 -6.57 4.36
C ASN A 402 36.68 -6.78 4.05
N GLN A 403 36.09 -7.88 4.52
CA GLN A 403 34.66 -8.17 4.31
C GLN A 403 33.78 -7.18 5.09
N TYR A 404 34.17 -6.80 6.31
CA TYR A 404 33.49 -5.77 7.09
C TYR A 404 33.49 -4.42 6.34
N ARG A 405 34.63 -3.96 5.82
CA ARG A 405 34.72 -2.72 5.02
C ARG A 405 33.90 -2.75 3.73
N ARG A 406 33.71 -3.95 3.15
CA ARG A 406 32.78 -4.18 2.03
C ARG A 406 31.30 -4.21 2.44
N LYS A 407 31.00 -3.91 3.70
CA LYS A 407 29.62 -3.93 4.28
C LYS A 407 28.94 -5.28 4.18
N LYS A 408 29.70 -6.37 4.23
CA LYS A 408 29.14 -7.71 4.37
C LYS A 408 28.62 -7.89 5.79
N LYS A 409 27.48 -8.55 5.95
CA LYS A 409 26.92 -8.87 7.28
C LYS A 409 27.56 -10.10 7.90
N PHE A 410 28.02 -11.02 7.07
CA PHE A 410 28.54 -12.32 7.50
C PHE A 410 29.85 -12.66 6.76
N TYR A 411 30.70 -13.42 7.47
CA TYR A 411 31.90 -14.02 6.87
C TYR A 411 32.06 -15.47 7.36
N ARG A 412 32.33 -16.40 6.45
CA ARG A 412 32.57 -17.81 6.78
C ARG A 412 34.06 -18.04 6.93
N LEU A 413 34.47 -18.44 8.15
CA LEU A 413 35.83 -18.86 8.44
C LEU A 413 36.20 -20.16 7.71
N LYS A 414 37.49 -20.41 7.50
CA LYS A 414 37.98 -21.63 6.83
C LYS A 414 37.63 -22.92 7.60
N ASN A 415 37.38 -22.84 8.89
CA ASN A 415 36.88 -23.96 9.71
C ASN A 415 35.37 -24.22 9.49
N GLY A 416 34.68 -23.41 8.67
CA GLY A 416 33.28 -23.54 8.38
C GLY A 416 32.34 -22.72 9.29
N GLU A 417 32.86 -22.13 10.33
CA GLU A 417 32.08 -21.29 11.25
C GLU A 417 31.74 -19.93 10.64
N LEU A 418 30.62 -19.37 11.08
CA LEU A 418 30.09 -18.11 10.51
C LEU A 418 30.20 -16.98 11.54
N LEU A 419 30.90 -15.92 11.15
CA LEU A 419 31.03 -14.68 11.91
C LEU A 419 29.97 -13.68 11.49
N TYR A 420 29.34 -13.04 12.47
CA TYR A 420 28.50 -11.86 12.24
C TYR A 420 29.37 -10.62 12.32
N LEU A 421 29.48 -9.89 11.21
CA LEU A 421 30.41 -8.77 11.08
C LEU A 421 29.90 -7.45 11.67
N GLU A 422 28.59 -7.28 11.87
CA GLU A 422 28.04 -6.09 12.53
C GLU A 422 28.24 -6.16 14.05
N SER A 423 29.50 -6.11 14.50
CA SER A 423 29.85 -6.09 15.91
C SER A 423 30.42 -4.72 16.33
N PRO A 424 30.22 -4.30 17.59
CA PRO A 424 30.85 -3.10 18.14
C PRO A 424 32.37 -3.12 18.00
N ASP A 425 33.00 -4.24 18.28
CA ASP A 425 34.47 -4.40 18.26
C ASP A 425 35.06 -4.13 16.86
N LEU A 426 34.47 -4.74 15.83
CA LEU A 426 34.90 -4.49 14.44
C LEU A 426 34.66 -3.05 14.01
N LYS A 427 33.58 -2.43 14.48
CA LYS A 427 33.29 -1.03 14.22
C LYS A 427 34.34 -0.12 14.85
N GLU A 428 34.65 -0.34 16.13
CA GLU A 428 35.66 0.44 16.86
C GLU A 428 37.07 0.23 16.29
N LEU A 429 37.42 -1.00 15.95
CA LEU A 429 38.71 -1.30 15.30
C LEU A 429 38.81 -0.64 13.91
N SER A 430 37.76 -0.75 13.09
CA SER A 430 37.76 -0.12 11.77
C SER A 430 37.86 1.41 11.85
N GLN A 431 37.17 2.02 12.82
CA GLN A 431 37.23 3.47 13.04
C GLN A 431 38.62 3.90 13.52
N PHE A 432 39.22 3.16 14.46
CA PHE A 432 40.60 3.38 14.89
C PHE A 432 41.58 3.31 13.71
N MET A 433 41.45 2.31 12.84
CA MET A 433 42.32 2.20 11.65
C MET A 433 42.14 3.38 10.70
N ASP A 434 40.91 3.84 10.51
CA ASP A 434 40.62 5.00 9.64
C ASP A 434 41.19 6.32 10.22
N ASP A 435 41.06 6.50 11.53
CA ASP A 435 41.57 7.70 12.25
C ASP A 435 43.11 7.83 12.18
N TYR A 436 43.78 6.66 12.19
CA TYR A 436 45.24 6.60 12.12
C TYR A 436 45.80 6.25 10.73
N HIS A 437 44.97 6.25 9.69
CA HIS A 437 45.32 5.97 8.30
C HIS A 437 46.01 4.59 8.10
N ILE A 438 45.56 3.58 8.83
CA ILE A 438 46.09 2.20 8.75
C ILE A 438 45.30 1.45 7.67
N ASP A 439 46.00 0.98 6.62
CA ASP A 439 45.36 0.09 5.63
C ASP A 439 45.23 -1.33 6.20
N VAL A 440 44.14 -2.03 5.84
CA VAL A 440 43.94 -3.45 6.20
C VAL A 440 45.12 -4.32 5.68
N LYS A 441 45.75 -3.91 4.58
CA LYS A 441 46.92 -4.61 4.01
C LYS A 441 48.17 -4.54 4.90
N ASP A 442 48.25 -3.56 5.80
CA ASP A 442 49.40 -3.41 6.72
C ASP A 442 49.30 -4.35 7.91
N ILE A 443 48.18 -5.08 8.08
CA ILE A 443 47.99 -6.06 9.09
C ILE A 443 48.52 -7.42 8.60
N ASP A 444 49.57 -7.93 9.22
CA ASP A 444 50.12 -9.25 8.96
C ASP A 444 49.96 -10.13 10.19
N ASP A 445 49.32 -11.30 10.04
CA ASP A 445 49.04 -12.24 11.15
C ASP A 445 48.48 -11.57 12.43
N GLY A 446 47.59 -10.58 12.26
CA GLY A 446 46.97 -9.80 13.35
C GLY A 446 47.83 -8.64 13.89
N GLU A 447 49.03 -8.43 13.36
CA GLU A 447 49.95 -7.41 13.85
C GLU A 447 50.15 -6.27 12.85
N PHE A 448 50.38 -5.06 13.35
CA PHE A 448 50.85 -3.90 12.59
C PHE A 448 51.64 -2.95 13.45
N SER A 449 52.47 -2.10 12.84
CA SER A 449 53.29 -1.14 13.55
C SER A 449 53.12 0.28 12.95
N MET A 450 53.20 1.28 13.83
CA MET A 450 53.18 2.69 13.43
C MET A 450 54.26 3.49 14.16
N ASN A 451 54.70 4.59 13.55
CA ASN A 451 55.66 5.50 14.17
C ASN A 451 55.05 6.16 15.41
N LYS A 452 55.85 6.30 16.47
CA LYS A 452 55.44 7.09 17.63
C LYS A 452 55.41 8.56 17.24
N GLN A 453 54.27 9.12 17.06
CA GLN A 453 54.09 10.57 16.93
C GLN A 453 53.96 11.26 18.26
#